data_9e2589e2f2bb6d07a4e7e8833bb1d348
#
_entry.id   9e2589e2f2bb6d07a4e7e8833bb1d348
#
_cell.length_a   1.000
_cell.length_b   1.000
_cell.length_c   1.000
_cell.angle_alpha   90.00
_cell.angle_beta   90.00
_cell.angle_gamma   90.00
#
_symmetry.space_group_name_H-M   'P 1'
#
loop_
_entity.id
_entity.type
_entity.pdbx_description
1 polymer ?
#
loop_
_entity_poly.entity_id
_entity_poly.type
_entity_poly.pdbx_seq_one_letter_code
_entity_poly.pdbx_strand_id
1 'polypeptide(L)'
;MAKKAKNSKQNHSALAAPHPAAGNDDFEIVHQLWQATQEMAFYMDEEAFDSFLGFCANDLSYKITAYSKELLQPVVFLDLDREALQNLTDTINGHVRYPDKLLRHAGRPMVTAVDGDRVSCTTKVSIYHVNVHGEGGLYALVNYQDVFAMTEAGPKLMEREVAMETRTLPFGCHLPL
;
A
#
# COMPACT_ATOMS: atom_id res chain seq x y z
N MET A 1 23.19 -34.21 -31.32
CA MET A 1 22.69 -32.84 -31.42
C MET A 1 22.11 -32.44 -30.07
N ALA A 2 22.86 -31.69 -29.27
CA ALA A 2 22.48 -31.32 -27.93
C ALA A 2 21.84 -29.91 -27.97
N LYS A 3 20.56 -29.79 -27.56
CA LYS A 3 19.85 -28.50 -27.39
C LYS A 3 20.30 -27.84 -26.10
N LYS A 4 21.00 -26.71 -26.20
CA LYS A 4 21.30 -25.78 -25.10
C LYS A 4 20.00 -25.18 -24.59
N ALA A 5 19.65 -25.46 -23.32
CA ALA A 5 18.63 -24.75 -22.59
C ALA A 5 19.14 -23.32 -22.28
N LYS A 6 18.44 -22.30 -22.77
CA LYS A 6 18.67 -20.90 -22.42
C LYS A 6 18.09 -20.66 -21.01
N ASN A 7 18.97 -20.40 -20.08
CA ASN A 7 18.65 -19.96 -18.71
C ASN A 7 18.11 -18.53 -18.79
N SER A 8 16.81 -18.32 -18.69
CA SER A 8 16.20 -17.00 -18.55
C SER A 8 16.42 -16.52 -17.12
N LYS A 9 17.37 -15.63 -16.94
CA LYS A 9 17.52 -14.88 -15.66
C LYS A 9 16.25 -14.06 -15.46
N GLN A 10 15.47 -14.43 -14.47
CA GLN A 10 14.40 -13.59 -13.92
C GLN A 10 15.04 -12.33 -13.35
N ASN A 11 14.78 -11.19 -14.01
CA ASN A 11 15.02 -9.88 -13.42
C ASN A 11 13.94 -9.69 -12.33
N HIS A 12 14.26 -10.09 -11.11
CA HIS A 12 13.58 -9.56 -9.95
C HIS A 12 13.99 -8.10 -9.86
N SER A 13 13.02 -7.19 -9.81
CA SER A 13 13.23 -5.80 -9.41
C SER A 13 14.16 -5.82 -8.20
N ALA A 14 15.29 -5.14 -8.31
CA ALA A 14 16.29 -5.12 -7.25
C ALA A 14 15.66 -4.45 -6.03
N LEU A 15 15.20 -5.26 -5.07
CA LEU A 15 14.93 -4.79 -3.73
C LEU A 15 16.21 -4.14 -3.23
N ALA A 16 16.15 -2.84 -2.92
CA ALA A 16 17.25 -2.16 -2.26
C ALA A 16 17.64 -2.97 -1.03
N ALA A 17 18.94 -3.19 -0.84
CA ALA A 17 19.42 -3.93 0.32
C ALA A 17 18.94 -3.24 1.60
N PRO A 18 18.52 -4.00 2.64
CA PRO A 18 18.09 -3.40 3.90
C PRO A 18 19.21 -2.54 4.47
N HIS A 19 18.84 -1.36 4.96
CA HIS A 19 19.77 -0.41 5.60
C HIS A 19 20.54 -1.11 6.74
N PRO A 20 21.87 -0.87 6.90
CA PRO A 20 22.62 -1.46 8.02
C PRO A 20 22.10 -0.95 9.36
N ALA A 21 22.13 -1.83 10.35
CA ALA A 21 21.64 -1.72 11.73
C ALA A 21 21.33 -0.30 12.24
N ALA A 22 20.03 -0.09 12.46
CA ALA A 22 19.42 1.13 12.95
C ALA A 22 20.00 1.59 14.30
N GLY A 23 20.41 2.87 14.38
CA GLY A 23 20.62 3.58 15.65
C GLY A 23 19.29 3.77 16.42
N ASN A 24 19.34 4.36 17.63
CA ASN A 24 18.11 4.62 18.40
C ASN A 24 17.11 5.52 17.64
N ASP A 25 17.60 6.47 16.84
CA ASP A 25 16.76 7.38 16.04
C ASP A 25 15.99 6.60 14.94
N ASP A 26 16.61 5.57 14.36
CA ASP A 26 15.95 4.70 13.39
C ASP A 26 14.84 3.86 14.02
N PHE A 27 14.96 3.45 15.28
CA PHE A 27 13.92 2.71 15.99
C PHE A 27 12.69 3.58 16.22
N GLU A 28 12.86 4.83 16.63
CA GLU A 28 11.76 5.78 16.85
C GLU A 28 11.01 6.07 15.55
N ILE A 29 11.73 6.35 14.47
CA ILE A 29 11.15 6.56 13.14
C ILE A 29 10.33 5.34 12.71
N VAL A 30 10.90 4.14 12.78
CA VAL A 30 10.19 2.91 12.40
C VAL A 30 8.96 2.68 13.28
N HIS A 31 9.03 3.01 14.58
CA HIS A 31 7.90 2.88 15.49
C HIS A 31 6.76 3.83 15.12
N GLN A 32 7.06 5.09 14.85
CA GLN A 32 6.07 6.09 14.42
C GLN A 32 5.43 5.72 13.09
N LEU A 33 6.22 5.26 12.10
CA LEU A 33 5.70 4.80 10.82
C LEU A 33 4.80 3.57 10.98
N TRP A 34 5.21 2.62 11.83
CA TRP A 34 4.41 1.44 12.10
C TRP A 34 3.07 1.80 12.73
N GLN A 35 3.07 2.68 13.74
CA GLN A 35 1.87 3.16 14.40
C GLN A 35 0.94 3.86 13.40
N ALA A 36 1.44 4.80 12.61
CA ALA A 36 0.67 5.49 11.58
C ALA A 36 0.09 4.51 10.54
N THR A 37 0.87 3.51 10.11
CA THR A 37 0.41 2.49 9.14
C THR A 37 -0.72 1.64 9.72
N GLN A 38 -0.64 1.23 11.01
CA GLN A 38 -1.70 0.46 11.67
C GLN A 38 -2.98 1.30 11.82
N GLU A 39 -2.86 2.57 12.24
CA GLU A 39 -4.01 3.46 12.38
C GLU A 39 -4.68 3.75 11.04
N MET A 40 -3.89 4.02 9.98
CA MET A 40 -4.44 4.17 8.63
C MET A 40 -5.17 2.92 8.15
N ALA A 41 -4.61 1.72 8.38
CA ALA A 41 -5.25 0.45 8.03
C ALA A 41 -6.58 0.28 8.79
N PHE A 42 -6.59 0.57 10.09
CA PHE A 42 -7.80 0.53 10.92
C PHE A 42 -8.90 1.47 10.40
N TYR A 43 -8.56 2.73 10.10
CA TYR A 43 -9.55 3.68 9.58
C TYR A 43 -10.09 3.28 8.21
N MET A 44 -9.26 2.69 7.36
CA MET A 44 -9.73 2.16 6.07
C MET A 44 -10.64 0.94 6.23
N ASP A 45 -10.39 0.06 7.22
CA ASP A 45 -11.22 -1.10 7.52
C ASP A 45 -12.59 -0.72 8.10
N GLU A 46 -12.62 0.38 8.88
CA GLU A 46 -13.86 0.93 9.44
C GLU A 46 -14.54 1.95 8.50
N GLU A 47 -14.02 2.13 7.28
CA GLU A 47 -14.50 3.12 6.30
C GLU A 47 -14.55 4.56 6.86
N ALA A 48 -13.69 4.86 7.86
CA ALA A 48 -13.52 6.19 8.43
C ALA A 48 -12.53 7.02 7.59
N PHE A 49 -12.89 7.26 6.33
CA PHE A 49 -11.98 7.82 5.33
C PHE A 49 -11.49 9.23 5.67
N ASP A 50 -12.28 10.06 6.32
CA ASP A 50 -11.83 11.38 6.79
C ASP A 50 -10.66 11.26 7.77
N SER A 51 -10.72 10.27 8.66
CA SER A 51 -9.64 9.98 9.62
C SER A 51 -8.39 9.48 8.91
N PHE A 52 -8.54 8.59 7.92
CA PHE A 52 -7.43 8.15 7.06
C PHE A 52 -6.81 9.34 6.30
N LEU A 53 -7.62 10.20 5.67
CA LEU A 53 -7.16 11.40 4.98
C LEU A 53 -6.47 12.40 5.92
N GLY A 54 -6.77 12.36 7.21
CA GLY A 54 -6.06 13.11 8.24
C GLY A 54 -4.58 12.76 8.35
N PHE A 55 -4.16 11.55 7.97
CA PHE A 55 -2.77 11.14 7.89
C PHE A 55 -2.08 11.56 6.59
N CYS A 56 -2.85 11.93 5.57
CA CYS A 56 -2.33 12.27 4.26
C CYS A 56 -1.88 13.73 4.19
N ALA A 57 -0.77 13.98 3.49
CA ALA A 57 -0.32 15.30 3.13
C ALA A 57 -1.26 15.94 2.10
N ASN A 58 -1.20 17.27 1.95
CA ASN A 58 -2.05 17.98 0.99
C ASN A 58 -1.70 17.66 -0.47
N ASP A 59 -0.45 17.32 -0.72
CA ASP A 59 0.13 16.94 -2.02
C ASP A 59 0.24 15.41 -2.20
N LEU A 60 -0.64 14.65 -1.54
CA LEU A 60 -0.69 13.18 -1.64
C LEU A 60 -0.74 12.72 -3.09
N SER A 61 0.07 11.70 -3.41
CA SER A 61 -0.06 10.84 -4.59
C SER A 61 -0.42 9.42 -4.15
N TYR A 62 -1.52 8.88 -4.65
CA TYR A 62 -2.01 7.54 -4.31
C TYR A 62 -2.20 6.70 -5.56
N LYS A 63 -1.47 5.58 -5.66
CA LYS A 63 -1.49 4.71 -6.85
C LYS A 63 -1.78 3.27 -6.46
N ILE A 64 -2.50 2.56 -7.34
CA ILE A 64 -2.62 1.10 -7.28
C ILE A 64 -2.06 0.54 -8.57
N THR A 65 -1.09 -0.36 -8.45
CA THR A 65 -0.41 -0.97 -9.59
C THR A 65 -0.37 -2.48 -9.46
N ALA A 66 -0.24 -3.17 -10.60
CA ALA A 66 0.15 -4.58 -10.63
C ALA A 66 1.08 -4.85 -11.80
N TYR A 67 2.08 -5.71 -11.61
CA TYR A 67 3.00 -6.07 -12.66
C TYR A 67 2.36 -7.03 -13.67
N SER A 68 2.30 -6.61 -14.95
CA SER A 68 1.88 -7.47 -16.06
C SER A 68 3.10 -8.21 -16.63
N LYS A 69 3.04 -9.55 -16.57
CA LYS A 69 4.06 -10.41 -17.18
C LYS A 69 3.99 -10.39 -18.70
N GLU A 70 2.82 -10.11 -19.25
CA GLU A 70 2.57 -10.04 -20.69
C GLU A 70 3.14 -8.76 -21.29
N LEU A 71 2.96 -7.63 -20.57
CA LEU A 71 3.45 -6.31 -20.99
C LEU A 71 4.87 -6.03 -20.48
N LEU A 72 5.39 -6.86 -19.54
CA LEU A 72 6.69 -6.69 -18.87
C LEU A 72 6.85 -5.33 -18.17
N GLN A 73 5.72 -4.78 -17.67
CA GLN A 73 5.69 -3.48 -16.98
C GLN A 73 4.53 -3.42 -15.97
N PRO A 74 4.58 -2.51 -15.00
CA PRO A 74 3.43 -2.21 -14.14
C PRO A 74 2.26 -1.67 -14.96
N VAL A 75 1.05 -2.11 -14.61
CA VAL A 75 -0.22 -1.54 -15.07
C VAL A 75 -0.81 -0.75 -13.92
N VAL A 76 -1.20 0.49 -14.19
CA VAL A 76 -1.83 1.37 -13.22
C VAL A 76 -3.34 1.14 -13.25
N PHE A 77 -3.92 0.77 -12.12
CA PHE A 77 -5.37 0.61 -11.93
C PHE A 77 -6.00 1.88 -11.39
N LEU A 78 -5.26 2.62 -10.57
CA LEU A 78 -5.69 3.85 -9.93
C LEU A 78 -4.50 4.80 -9.79
N ASP A 79 -4.70 6.09 -10.09
CA ASP A 79 -3.71 7.16 -9.90
C ASP A 79 -4.47 8.42 -9.50
N LEU A 80 -4.43 8.77 -8.22
CA LEU A 80 -5.22 9.85 -7.62
C LEU A 80 -4.32 10.78 -6.80
N ASP A 81 -4.64 12.06 -6.83
CA ASP A 81 -4.22 13.01 -5.82
C ASP A 81 -5.17 12.96 -4.61
N ARG A 82 -4.89 13.80 -3.60
CA ARG A 82 -5.68 13.86 -2.38
C ARG A 82 -7.15 14.23 -2.64
N GLU A 83 -7.41 15.20 -3.53
CA GLU A 83 -8.78 15.66 -3.83
C GLU A 83 -9.57 14.57 -4.53
N ALA A 84 -8.98 13.94 -5.53
CA ALA A 84 -9.61 12.82 -6.25
C ALA A 84 -9.86 11.62 -5.34
N LEU A 85 -8.94 11.32 -4.40
CA LEU A 85 -9.12 10.26 -3.41
C LEU A 85 -10.26 10.57 -2.45
N GLN A 86 -10.37 11.81 -1.97
CA GLN A 86 -11.50 12.26 -1.14
C GLN A 86 -12.82 12.14 -1.89
N ASN A 87 -12.90 12.65 -3.12
CA ASN A 87 -14.10 12.54 -3.94
C ASN A 87 -14.52 11.08 -4.17
N LEU A 88 -13.54 10.18 -4.37
CA LEU A 88 -13.81 8.75 -4.49
C LEU A 88 -14.45 8.21 -3.21
N THR A 89 -13.88 8.52 -2.04
CA THR A 89 -14.37 8.03 -0.75
C THR A 89 -15.71 8.64 -0.36
N ASP A 90 -15.97 9.91 -0.67
CA ASP A 90 -17.25 10.59 -0.41
C ASP A 90 -18.40 9.99 -1.22
N THR A 91 -18.10 9.52 -2.44
CA THR A 91 -19.11 8.96 -3.37
C THR A 91 -19.22 7.45 -3.27
N ILE A 92 -18.46 6.79 -2.43
CA ILE A 92 -18.33 5.32 -2.38
C ILE A 92 -19.65 4.60 -2.17
N ASN A 93 -20.57 5.18 -1.38
CA ASN A 93 -21.90 4.60 -1.11
C ASN A 93 -22.84 4.64 -2.33
N GLY A 94 -22.51 5.46 -3.35
CA GLY A 94 -23.23 5.53 -4.62
C GLY A 94 -22.71 4.57 -5.69
N HIS A 95 -21.60 3.91 -5.44
CA HIS A 95 -20.97 2.99 -6.40
C HIS A 95 -21.30 1.52 -6.10
N VAL A 96 -21.24 0.69 -7.15
CA VAL A 96 -21.25 -0.76 -6.99
C VAL A 96 -19.91 -1.16 -6.37
N ARG A 97 -19.91 -1.53 -5.11
CA ARG A 97 -18.73 -1.90 -4.36
C ARG A 97 -18.73 -3.38 -3.99
N TYR A 98 -17.56 -3.88 -3.62
CA TYR A 98 -17.41 -5.20 -3.04
C TYR A 98 -18.22 -5.24 -1.73
N PRO A 99 -19.14 -6.23 -1.58
CA PRO A 99 -20.12 -6.21 -0.48
C PRO A 99 -19.53 -6.61 0.87
N ASP A 100 -18.39 -7.29 0.88
CA ASP A 100 -17.78 -7.83 2.09
C ASP A 100 -16.93 -6.75 2.79
N LYS A 101 -16.80 -6.88 4.12
CA LYS A 101 -15.86 -6.07 4.90
C LYS A 101 -14.43 -6.46 4.50
N LEU A 102 -13.56 -5.48 4.30
CA LEU A 102 -12.14 -5.69 4.11
C LEU A 102 -11.39 -5.49 5.43
N LEU A 103 -10.40 -6.34 5.69
CA LEU A 103 -9.54 -6.30 6.87
C LEU A 103 -8.08 -6.36 6.44
N ARG A 104 -7.31 -5.35 6.83
CA ARG A 104 -5.89 -5.22 6.47
C ARG A 104 -4.99 -5.67 7.60
N HIS A 105 -4.10 -6.58 7.30
CA HIS A 105 -2.99 -6.96 8.16
C HIS A 105 -1.71 -6.37 7.62
N ALA A 106 -1.35 -5.18 8.11
CA ALA A 106 -0.11 -4.53 7.75
C ALA A 106 1.04 -5.04 8.63
N GLY A 107 2.12 -5.45 7.98
CA GLY A 107 3.36 -5.81 8.65
C GLY A 107 4.10 -4.57 9.19
N ARG A 108 5.27 -4.79 9.78
CA ARG A 108 6.16 -3.70 10.20
C ARG A 108 6.77 -3.05 8.96
N PRO A 109 6.74 -1.71 8.82
CA PRO A 109 7.43 -0.99 7.75
C PRO A 109 8.95 -1.25 7.78
N MET A 110 9.51 -1.45 6.61
CA MET A 110 10.95 -1.52 6.40
C MET A 110 11.38 -0.22 5.74
N VAL A 111 12.13 0.60 6.45
CA VAL A 111 12.69 1.84 5.93
C VAL A 111 13.68 1.51 4.81
N THR A 112 13.53 2.16 3.66
CA THR A 112 14.36 1.98 2.47
C THR A 112 15.24 3.17 2.18
N ALA A 113 14.81 4.39 2.57
CA ALA A 113 15.61 5.61 2.47
C ALA A 113 15.13 6.65 3.49
N VAL A 114 16.09 7.51 3.91
CA VAL A 114 15.83 8.70 4.72
C VAL A 114 16.52 9.87 4.02
N ASP A 115 15.76 10.92 3.70
CA ASP A 115 16.26 12.13 3.06
C ASP A 115 15.65 13.37 3.75
N GLY A 116 16.39 13.91 4.71
CA GLY A 116 15.91 14.99 5.57
C GLY A 116 14.71 14.55 6.40
N ASP A 117 13.58 15.22 6.21
CA ASP A 117 12.30 14.91 6.85
C ASP A 117 11.47 13.85 6.09
N ARG A 118 11.93 13.41 4.91
CA ARG A 118 11.27 12.39 4.10
C ARG A 118 11.81 11.00 4.41
N VAL A 119 10.89 10.09 4.67
CA VAL A 119 11.22 8.68 4.93
C VAL A 119 10.45 7.79 3.97
N SER A 120 11.19 7.02 3.17
CA SER A 120 10.62 5.99 2.30
C SER A 120 10.62 4.65 3.01
N CYS A 121 9.53 3.91 2.90
CA CYS A 121 9.44 2.57 3.47
C CYS A 121 8.59 1.64 2.61
N THR A 122 8.77 0.34 2.84
CA THR A 122 7.95 -0.72 2.24
C THR A 122 7.28 -1.53 3.34
N THR A 123 5.95 -1.73 3.20
CA THR A 123 5.16 -2.55 4.14
C THR A 123 4.43 -3.64 3.38
N LYS A 124 4.59 -4.89 3.81
CA LYS A 124 3.80 -6.01 3.28
C LYS A 124 2.44 -6.02 3.94
N VAL A 125 1.38 -6.11 3.14
CA VAL A 125 0.00 -6.10 3.62
C VAL A 125 -0.77 -7.25 3.01
N SER A 126 -1.48 -7.98 3.87
CA SER A 126 -2.48 -8.97 3.48
C SER A 126 -3.86 -8.38 3.73
N ILE A 127 -4.70 -8.38 2.71
CA ILE A 127 -6.08 -7.89 2.79
C ILE A 127 -6.98 -9.11 2.74
N TYR A 128 -7.85 -9.25 3.73
CA TYR A 128 -8.87 -10.29 3.81
C TYR A 128 -10.24 -9.68 3.57
N HIS A 129 -11.16 -10.48 3.09
CA HIS A 129 -12.58 -10.14 3.06
C HIS A 129 -13.36 -11.03 4.04
N VAL A 130 -14.42 -10.48 4.60
CA VAL A 130 -15.37 -11.23 5.45
C VAL A 130 -16.79 -10.87 5.02
N ASN A 131 -17.56 -11.88 4.63
CA ASN A 131 -18.96 -11.71 4.19
C ASN A 131 -19.91 -11.62 5.39
N VAL A 132 -21.18 -11.34 5.10
CA VAL A 132 -22.25 -11.22 6.12
C VAL A 132 -22.53 -12.51 6.90
N HIS A 133 -22.05 -13.66 6.42
CA HIS A 133 -22.18 -14.95 7.10
C HIS A 133 -20.97 -15.29 7.97
N GLY A 134 -19.96 -14.39 8.02
CA GLY A 134 -18.72 -14.60 8.77
C GLY A 134 -17.70 -15.49 8.04
N GLU A 135 -17.93 -15.79 6.76
CA GLU A 135 -16.97 -16.51 5.93
C GLU A 135 -15.98 -15.51 5.34
N GLY A 136 -14.71 -15.83 5.39
CA GLY A 136 -13.66 -14.95 4.90
C GLY A 136 -12.60 -15.66 4.07
N GLY A 137 -11.84 -14.87 3.35
CA GLY A 137 -10.74 -15.35 2.52
C GLY A 137 -9.75 -14.23 2.20
N LEU A 138 -8.66 -14.61 1.56
CA LEU A 138 -7.67 -13.65 1.08
C LEU A 138 -8.27 -12.87 -0.09
N TYR A 139 -8.27 -11.54 0.04
CA TYR A 139 -8.71 -10.61 -0.99
C TYR A 139 -7.55 -10.17 -1.89
N ALA A 140 -6.46 -9.68 -1.30
CA ALA A 140 -5.26 -9.27 -2.01
C ALA A 140 -4.00 -9.40 -1.16
N LEU A 141 -2.86 -9.60 -1.81
CA LEU A 141 -1.53 -9.42 -1.24
C LEU A 141 -0.91 -8.21 -1.93
N VAL A 142 -0.47 -7.25 -1.14
CA VAL A 142 0.08 -5.99 -1.66
C VAL A 142 1.34 -5.57 -0.90
N ASN A 143 2.15 -4.75 -1.54
CA ASN A 143 3.23 -4.02 -0.91
C ASN A 143 2.86 -2.54 -0.95
N TYR A 144 2.78 -1.88 0.21
CA TYR A 144 2.75 -0.43 0.26
C TYR A 144 4.18 0.09 0.11
N GLN A 145 4.40 0.89 -0.90
CA GLN A 145 5.62 1.66 -1.09
C GLN A 145 5.26 3.10 -0.73
N ASP A 146 5.62 3.50 0.48
CA ASP A 146 5.18 4.74 1.07
C ASP A 146 6.34 5.73 1.19
N VAL A 147 6.04 7.02 1.00
CA VAL A 147 6.89 8.15 1.38
C VAL A 147 6.13 8.99 2.40
N PHE A 148 6.75 9.16 3.57
CA PHE A 148 6.20 10.00 4.64
C PHE A 148 7.06 11.25 4.82
N ALA A 149 6.40 12.39 5.12
CA ALA A 149 7.05 13.53 5.73
C ALA A 149 6.94 13.40 7.25
N MET A 150 8.09 13.45 7.94
CA MET A 150 8.14 13.45 9.40
C MET A 150 7.90 14.88 9.90
N THR A 151 6.79 15.11 10.62
CA THR A 151 6.42 16.43 11.16
C THR A 151 6.36 16.39 12.68
N GLU A 152 6.30 17.56 13.33
CA GLU A 152 6.09 17.64 14.79
C GLU A 152 4.78 16.98 15.24
N ALA A 153 3.77 16.96 14.37
CA ALA A 153 2.48 16.31 14.62
C ALA A 153 2.45 14.81 14.27
N GLY A 154 3.59 14.24 13.87
CA GLY A 154 3.75 12.85 13.42
C GLY A 154 3.90 12.69 11.91
N PRO A 155 4.00 11.44 11.44
CA PRO A 155 4.20 11.16 10.01
C PRO A 155 2.99 11.57 9.18
N LYS A 156 3.23 12.20 8.01
CA LYS A 156 2.22 12.51 7.00
C LYS A 156 2.54 11.76 5.71
N LEU A 157 1.59 10.97 5.23
CA LEU A 157 1.73 10.20 3.99
C LEU A 157 1.71 11.15 2.78
N MET A 158 2.83 11.21 2.05
CA MET A 158 2.97 12.01 0.82
C MET A 158 2.72 11.18 -0.42
N GLU A 159 3.23 9.95 -0.44
CA GLU A 159 3.08 9.05 -1.57
C GLU A 159 2.76 7.65 -1.07
N ARG A 160 1.82 6.99 -1.73
CA ARG A 160 1.57 5.54 -1.57
C ARG A 160 1.41 4.90 -2.94
N GLU A 161 2.27 3.96 -3.24
CA GLU A 161 2.03 3.00 -4.30
C GLU A 161 1.64 1.65 -3.69
N VAL A 162 0.40 1.23 -3.96
CA VAL A 162 -0.09 -0.11 -3.61
C VAL A 162 0.28 -1.04 -4.74
N ALA A 163 1.44 -1.68 -4.63
CA ALA A 163 1.92 -2.65 -5.61
C ALA A 163 1.31 -4.03 -5.31
N MET A 164 0.36 -4.47 -6.14
CA MET A 164 -0.33 -5.74 -5.96
C MET A 164 0.53 -6.92 -6.41
N GLU A 165 0.65 -7.92 -5.54
CA GLU A 165 1.18 -9.25 -5.89
C GLU A 165 0.10 -10.12 -6.54
N THR A 166 -1.15 -9.96 -6.12
CA THR A 166 -2.32 -10.57 -6.77
C THR A 166 -2.68 -9.76 -8.01
N ARG A 167 -2.79 -10.44 -9.16
CA ARG A 167 -2.97 -9.76 -10.47
C ARG A 167 -4.40 -9.40 -10.78
N THR A 168 -5.35 -9.95 -10.04
CA THR A 168 -6.78 -9.75 -10.23
C THR A 168 -7.42 -9.33 -8.93
N LEU A 169 -8.31 -8.34 -9.01
CA LEU A 169 -9.18 -7.96 -7.92
C LEU A 169 -10.58 -8.49 -8.18
N PRO A 170 -11.34 -8.86 -7.14
CA PRO A 170 -12.75 -9.19 -7.30
C PRO A 170 -13.55 -8.03 -7.91
N PHE A 171 -14.70 -8.35 -8.49
CA PHE A 171 -15.62 -7.36 -9.04
C PHE A 171 -16.08 -6.38 -7.95
N GLY A 172 -16.18 -5.09 -8.30
CA GLY A 172 -16.67 -4.06 -7.37
C GLY A 172 -15.58 -3.46 -6.48
N CYS A 173 -14.29 -3.66 -6.82
CA CYS A 173 -13.20 -2.99 -6.12
C CYS A 173 -13.12 -1.51 -6.52
N HIS A 174 -13.85 -0.67 -5.78
CA HIS A 174 -13.79 0.79 -5.88
C HIS A 174 -13.29 1.43 -4.57
N LEU A 175 -12.78 0.60 -3.64
CA LEU A 175 -12.18 1.06 -2.39
C LEU A 175 -10.69 1.28 -2.58
N PRO A 176 -10.09 2.27 -1.93
CA PRO A 176 -8.64 2.32 -1.75
C PRO A 176 -8.15 1.05 -1.06
N LEU A 177 -7.03 0.50 -1.50
CA LEU A 177 -6.46 -0.73 -0.94
C LEU A 177 -5.39 -0.44 0.11
#